data_1b543a3c7061df395af64c6bb8173913
#
_entry.id   1b543a3c7061df395af64c6bb8173913
#
_cell.length_a   1.000
_cell.length_b   1.000
_cell.length_c   1.000
_cell.angle_alpha   90.00
_cell.angle_beta   90.00
_cell.angle_gamma   90.00
#
_symmetry.space_group_name_H-M   'P 1'
#
loop_
_entity.id
_entity.type
_entity.pdbx_description
1 polymer ?
#
loop_
_entity_poly.entity_id
_entity_poly.type
_entity_poly.pdbx_seq_one_letter_code
_entity_poly.pdbx_strand_id
1 'polypeptide(L)'
;MIVKKLELVNFQVIKEFNADFDGNVYFITGDNELGKSTVLKAIGALLTGNRDAVLKNGESKGFAKMIVGDDGEEYEVELKFTKANPRGTLSIKSKTTGMKSDNVSMLQKIFGYTDFDAVEFSRWSETAEGRRKQIEVVKALLPENVRKRIAEIDTEVAGLKTERTGVNRDLKTYKSISDAAGQGLTTEDLKTYAKPKDITERMREQQENAQLIEKAKTVRSALAQRTQQLEEIPARMEAAKDSYERAIEAVKKAMAMTEQTYKEAVAQIEAEKSDLEKRKANAENWLAKYEENNPEKLDTAEQLRKAEEHNKKAAKVADYLTKKKQTDDKRAEAEKMDSDIAKLSAEREKLISSAKLPISGLSFSDDGLVLNDVPFVAGKVSDSQIMEVAAKLIIASNPTVKVFRIARGESLGQKRLQAILDLAKKEGFQGFIESVVRGQQDLIIEEYTENE
;
A
#
# COMPACT_ATOMS: atom_id res chain seq x y z
N MET A 1 20.09 -24.02 6.71
CA MET A 1 21.29 -23.65 7.52
C MET A 1 20.89 -23.49 8.98
N ILE A 2 21.81 -23.86 9.89
CA ILE A 2 21.66 -23.75 11.36
C ILE A 2 22.84 -22.96 11.93
N VAL A 3 22.72 -22.48 13.15
CA VAL A 3 23.85 -21.96 13.93
C VAL A 3 24.64 -23.14 14.49
N LYS A 4 25.92 -23.24 14.12
CA LYS A 4 26.82 -24.32 14.57
C LYS A 4 27.67 -23.90 15.77
N LYS A 5 28.02 -22.62 15.88
CA LYS A 5 28.86 -22.09 16.95
C LYS A 5 28.56 -20.62 17.24
N LEU A 6 28.66 -20.24 18.51
CA LEU A 6 28.58 -18.85 18.96
C LEU A 6 29.71 -18.56 19.96
N GLU A 7 30.49 -17.52 19.69
CA GLU A 7 31.55 -17.00 20.55
C GLU A 7 31.28 -15.52 20.86
N LEU A 8 31.25 -15.15 22.13
CA LEU A 8 31.11 -13.77 22.59
C LEU A 8 32.25 -13.41 23.52
N VAL A 9 32.82 -12.23 23.28
CA VAL A 9 33.83 -11.65 24.19
C VAL A 9 33.49 -10.20 24.42
N ASN A 10 33.30 -9.83 25.67
CA ASN A 10 32.96 -8.47 26.12
C ASN A 10 31.71 -7.92 25.44
N PHE A 11 30.69 -8.75 25.30
CA PHE A 11 29.40 -8.40 24.65
C PHE A 11 28.35 -8.09 25.72
N GLN A 12 27.91 -6.84 25.80
CA GLN A 12 26.97 -6.33 26.80
C GLN A 12 27.35 -6.75 28.24
N VAL A 13 26.64 -7.64 28.89
CA VAL A 13 26.97 -8.11 30.27
C VAL A 13 27.93 -9.29 30.28
N ILE A 14 28.05 -10.00 29.16
CA ILE A 14 28.91 -11.21 29.03
C ILE A 14 30.36 -10.83 28.86
N LYS A 15 31.21 -11.42 29.66
CA LYS A 15 32.67 -11.29 29.53
C LYS A 15 33.22 -12.25 28.49
N GLU A 16 32.84 -13.52 28.60
CA GLU A 16 33.22 -14.59 27.70
C GLU A 16 32.12 -15.62 27.63
N PHE A 17 31.87 -16.13 26.44
CA PHE A 17 30.88 -17.18 26.18
C PHE A 17 31.27 -17.95 24.93
N ASN A 18 31.18 -19.26 24.96
CA ASN A 18 31.44 -20.13 23.81
C ASN A 18 30.51 -21.33 23.89
N ALA A 19 29.81 -21.62 22.80
CA ALA A 19 28.93 -22.78 22.68
C ALA A 19 28.91 -23.31 21.26
N ASP A 20 28.86 -24.64 21.14
CA ASP A 20 28.64 -25.35 19.88
C ASP A 20 27.21 -25.90 19.88
N PHE A 21 26.60 -26.00 18.68
CA PHE A 21 25.21 -26.39 18.47
C PHE A 21 25.09 -27.36 17.30
N ASP A 22 24.11 -28.23 17.31
CA ASP A 22 23.88 -29.28 16.31
C ASP A 22 22.50 -29.18 15.60
N GLY A 23 21.80 -28.10 15.79
CA GLY A 23 20.52 -27.86 15.10
C GLY A 23 19.28 -28.12 15.92
N ASN A 24 19.43 -28.55 17.17
CA ASN A 24 18.34 -28.83 18.10
C ASN A 24 17.76 -27.55 18.75
N VAL A 25 16.80 -27.72 19.63
CA VAL A 25 16.32 -26.62 20.47
C VAL A 25 17.12 -26.58 21.76
N TYR A 26 17.55 -25.40 22.15
CA TYR A 26 18.35 -25.13 23.33
C TYR A 26 17.63 -24.22 24.31
N PHE A 27 17.63 -24.57 25.57
CA PHE A 27 17.27 -23.70 26.67
C PHE A 27 18.49 -22.97 27.19
N ILE A 28 18.39 -21.65 27.29
CA ILE A 28 19.40 -20.80 27.90
C ILE A 28 18.88 -20.46 29.29
N THR A 29 19.40 -21.14 30.28
CA THR A 29 18.89 -21.10 31.68
C THR A 29 19.85 -20.35 32.59
N GLY A 30 19.35 -19.94 33.75
CA GLY A 30 20.08 -19.21 34.77
C GLY A 30 19.22 -18.22 35.53
N ASP A 31 19.73 -17.67 36.60
CA ASP A 31 19.05 -16.58 37.32
C ASP A 31 19.04 -15.25 36.53
N ASN A 32 18.37 -14.25 37.04
CA ASN A 32 18.35 -12.95 36.42
C ASN A 32 19.78 -12.35 36.30
N GLU A 33 19.97 -11.47 35.29
CA GLU A 33 21.24 -10.74 35.04
C GLU A 33 22.45 -11.60 34.60
N LEU A 34 22.33 -12.90 34.44
CA LEU A 34 23.42 -13.78 33.96
C LEU A 34 23.74 -13.65 32.45
N GLY A 35 22.95 -12.88 31.72
CA GLY A 35 23.22 -12.62 30.30
C GLY A 35 22.45 -13.51 29.32
N LYS A 36 21.44 -14.25 29.75
CA LYS A 36 20.57 -15.06 28.87
C LYS A 36 20.03 -14.29 27.68
N SER A 37 19.37 -13.18 27.94
CA SER A 37 18.83 -12.30 26.87
C SER A 37 19.96 -11.69 26.02
N THR A 38 21.18 -11.57 26.57
CA THR A 38 22.35 -11.09 25.82
C THR A 38 22.80 -12.10 24.77
N VAL A 39 22.73 -13.39 25.06
CA VAL A 39 23.00 -14.46 24.08
C VAL A 39 21.98 -14.41 22.94
N LEU A 40 20.69 -14.31 23.24
CA LEU A 40 19.64 -14.19 22.21
C LEU A 40 19.82 -12.94 21.34
N LYS A 41 20.18 -11.81 21.94
CA LYS A 41 20.47 -10.56 21.20
C LYS A 41 21.69 -10.71 20.30
N ALA A 42 22.75 -11.41 20.78
CA ALA A 42 23.94 -11.65 19.96
C ALA A 42 23.60 -12.50 18.72
N ILE A 43 22.83 -13.57 18.88
CA ILE A 43 22.34 -14.38 17.75
C ILE A 43 21.57 -13.52 16.77
N GLY A 44 20.61 -12.70 17.24
CA GLY A 44 19.86 -11.79 16.40
C GLY A 44 20.73 -10.79 15.65
N ALA A 45 21.63 -10.10 16.36
CA ALA A 45 22.52 -9.12 15.76
C ALA A 45 23.41 -9.72 14.65
N LEU A 46 23.88 -10.96 14.85
CA LEU A 46 24.70 -11.68 13.87
C LEU A 46 23.90 -12.20 12.68
N LEU A 47 22.63 -12.59 12.88
CA LEU A 47 21.76 -13.05 11.80
C LEU A 47 21.24 -11.91 10.90
N THR A 48 21.06 -10.71 11.46
CA THR A 48 20.39 -9.60 10.76
C THR A 48 21.29 -8.42 10.47
N GLY A 49 22.41 -8.33 11.17
CA GLY A 49 23.26 -7.15 11.16
C GLY A 49 22.68 -5.94 11.89
N ASN A 50 21.50 -6.09 12.52
CA ASN A 50 20.89 -5.04 13.35
C ASN A 50 21.58 -5.01 14.72
N ARG A 51 22.13 -3.86 15.11
CA ARG A 51 23.01 -3.76 16.26
C ARG A 51 22.87 -2.43 16.99
N ASP A 52 22.64 -2.55 18.28
CA ASP A 52 22.81 -1.46 19.23
C ASP A 52 24.28 -1.41 19.72
N ALA A 53 24.56 -0.51 20.65
CA ALA A 53 25.84 -0.51 21.33
C ALA A 53 26.04 -1.81 22.12
N VAL A 54 27.06 -2.58 21.77
CA VAL A 54 27.25 -3.96 22.26
C VAL A 54 28.48 -4.19 23.14
N LEU A 55 29.42 -3.23 23.20
CA LEU A 55 30.64 -3.34 24.02
C LEU A 55 30.27 -3.33 25.52
N LYS A 56 30.82 -4.30 26.27
CA LYS A 56 30.67 -4.36 27.72
C LYS A 56 31.29 -3.10 28.39
N ASN A 57 30.54 -2.60 29.37
CA ASN A 57 31.02 -1.43 30.14
C ASN A 57 32.36 -1.71 30.79
N GLY A 58 33.29 -0.73 30.63
CA GLY A 58 34.64 -0.82 31.17
C GLY A 58 35.66 -1.45 30.22
N GLU A 59 35.22 -2.16 29.20
CA GLU A 59 36.11 -2.84 28.26
C GLU A 59 36.51 -1.96 27.08
N SER A 60 37.65 -2.25 26.47
CA SER A 60 38.19 -1.47 25.33
C SER A 60 37.86 -2.08 23.97
N LYS A 61 37.62 -3.38 23.92
CA LYS A 61 37.32 -4.15 22.72
C LYS A 61 36.55 -5.43 23.05
N GLY A 62 35.83 -5.94 22.07
CA GLY A 62 35.15 -7.22 22.13
C GLY A 62 34.73 -7.69 20.75
N PHE A 63 34.15 -8.87 20.70
CA PHE A 63 33.55 -9.40 19.48
C PHE A 63 32.39 -10.34 19.80
N ALA A 64 31.52 -10.49 18.82
CA ALA A 64 30.57 -11.59 18.71
C ALA A 64 30.84 -12.31 17.39
N LYS A 65 30.94 -13.62 17.41
CA LYS A 65 31.20 -14.42 16.22
C LYS A 65 30.29 -15.63 16.20
N MET A 66 29.76 -15.93 15.05
CA MET A 66 28.84 -17.05 14.83
C MET A 66 29.23 -17.81 13.57
N ILE A 67 29.14 -19.12 13.62
CA ILE A 67 29.24 -19.99 12.45
C ILE A 67 27.85 -20.47 12.12
N VAL A 68 27.41 -20.20 10.88
CA VAL A 68 26.10 -20.59 10.35
C VAL A 68 26.32 -21.41 9.09
N GLY A 69 25.66 -22.53 8.97
CA GLY A 69 25.79 -23.36 7.77
C GLY A 69 24.98 -24.62 7.80
N ASP A 70 25.22 -25.40 6.76
CA ASP A 70 24.76 -26.78 6.58
C ASP A 70 25.91 -27.63 6.05
N ASP A 71 25.61 -28.79 5.45
CA ASP A 71 26.64 -29.70 4.92
C ASP A 71 27.29 -29.18 3.63
N GLY A 72 26.73 -28.16 2.98
CA GLY A 72 27.21 -27.60 1.70
C GLY A 72 27.89 -26.24 1.81
N GLU A 73 27.40 -25.36 2.68
CA GLU A 73 27.89 -23.99 2.82
C GLU A 73 28.00 -23.59 4.29
N GLU A 74 29.13 -22.95 4.61
CA GLU A 74 29.38 -22.38 5.93
C GLU A 74 29.78 -20.91 5.84
N TYR A 75 29.17 -20.10 6.70
CA TYR A 75 29.48 -18.69 6.86
C TYR A 75 29.95 -18.37 8.27
N GLU A 76 31.04 -17.65 8.37
CA GLU A 76 31.49 -17.00 9.59
C GLU A 76 30.99 -15.56 9.59
N VAL A 77 30.14 -15.21 10.56
CA VAL A 77 29.65 -13.85 10.77
C VAL A 77 30.28 -13.31 12.04
N GLU A 78 30.96 -12.21 11.93
CA GLU A 78 31.70 -11.61 13.05
C GLU A 78 31.34 -10.13 13.18
N LEU A 79 31.12 -9.68 14.40
CA LEU A 79 30.88 -8.31 14.79
C LEU A 79 31.98 -7.92 15.76
N LYS A 80 32.96 -7.11 15.29
CA LYS A 80 34.05 -6.55 16.11
C LYS A 80 33.67 -5.16 16.60
N PHE A 81 33.82 -4.89 17.86
CA PHE A 81 33.53 -3.60 18.47
C PHE A 81 34.66 -3.10 19.38
N THR A 82 34.72 -1.79 19.47
CA THR A 82 35.73 -1.10 20.27
C THR A 82 35.08 0.07 21.01
N LYS A 83 35.82 0.67 21.94
CA LYS A 83 35.33 1.87 22.64
C LYS A 83 35.05 3.04 21.69
N ALA A 84 35.77 3.16 20.57
CA ALA A 84 35.53 4.17 19.53
C ALA A 84 34.39 3.81 18.61
N ASN A 85 34.08 2.51 18.42
CA ASN A 85 32.96 2.02 17.64
C ASN A 85 32.16 0.96 18.44
N PRO A 86 31.35 1.35 19.40
CA PRO A 86 30.62 0.43 20.28
C PRO A 86 29.52 -0.37 19.57
N ARG A 87 29.07 0.07 18.39
CA ARG A 87 28.14 -0.68 17.52
C ARG A 87 28.86 -1.74 16.68
N GLY A 88 30.16 -1.62 16.54
CA GLY A 88 31.01 -2.58 15.87
C GLY A 88 30.99 -2.54 14.35
N THR A 89 31.89 -3.31 13.75
CA THR A 89 32.03 -3.53 12.32
C THR A 89 31.64 -5.00 12.02
N LEU A 90 30.73 -5.19 11.09
CA LEU A 90 30.29 -6.51 10.63
C LEU A 90 31.29 -7.07 9.62
N SER A 91 31.55 -8.36 9.68
CA SER A 91 32.28 -9.13 8.68
C SER A 91 31.56 -10.43 8.43
N ILE A 92 31.32 -10.75 7.17
CA ILE A 92 30.73 -12.00 6.71
C ILE A 92 31.76 -12.70 5.84
N LYS A 93 32.08 -13.93 6.13
CA LYS A 93 33.02 -14.74 5.35
C LYS A 93 32.43 -16.09 5.04
N SER A 94 32.29 -16.42 3.75
CA SER A 94 32.04 -17.80 3.36
C SER A 94 33.29 -18.65 3.59
N LYS A 95 33.17 -19.71 4.36
CA LYS A 95 34.25 -20.65 4.56
C LYS A 95 34.50 -21.54 3.34
N THR A 96 33.43 -21.77 2.56
CA THR A 96 33.46 -22.61 1.35
C THR A 96 34.11 -21.89 0.18
N THR A 97 33.70 -20.64 -0.11
CA THR A 97 34.17 -19.87 -1.28
C THR A 97 35.28 -18.87 -0.94
N GLY A 98 35.49 -18.57 0.33
CA GLY A 98 36.41 -17.52 0.78
C GLY A 98 35.90 -16.10 0.57
N MET A 99 34.71 -15.91 0.02
CA MET A 99 34.09 -14.59 -0.19
C MET A 99 33.95 -13.85 1.13
N LYS A 100 34.24 -12.54 1.11
CA LYS A 100 34.07 -11.64 2.27
C LYS A 100 33.18 -10.47 1.93
N SER A 101 32.39 -10.04 2.89
CA SER A 101 31.53 -8.84 2.80
C SER A 101 31.36 -8.21 4.18
N ASP A 102 31.08 -6.91 4.20
CA ASP A 102 30.64 -6.15 5.38
C ASP A 102 29.22 -5.61 5.23
N ASN A 103 28.54 -6.00 4.16
CA ASN A 103 27.24 -5.47 3.77
C ASN A 103 26.09 -6.25 4.44
N VAL A 104 25.28 -5.55 5.26
CA VAL A 104 24.10 -6.08 5.93
C VAL A 104 23.07 -6.66 4.94
N SER A 105 22.89 -6.05 3.75
CA SER A 105 21.95 -6.56 2.75
C SER A 105 22.38 -7.95 2.22
N MET A 106 23.63 -8.32 2.36
CA MET A 106 24.11 -9.64 2.01
C MET A 106 23.68 -10.70 3.03
N LEU A 107 23.65 -10.38 4.34
CA LEU A 107 23.06 -11.27 5.34
C LEU A 107 21.60 -11.62 5.00
N GLN A 108 20.83 -10.60 4.64
CA GLN A 108 19.41 -10.81 4.28
C GLN A 108 19.25 -11.70 3.04
N LYS A 109 20.14 -11.54 2.05
CA LYS A 109 20.12 -12.38 0.84
C LYS A 109 20.54 -13.82 1.13
N ILE A 110 21.55 -14.03 1.99
CA ILE A 110 22.08 -15.36 2.31
C ILE A 110 21.13 -16.08 3.27
N PHE A 111 20.73 -15.40 4.34
CA PHE A 111 19.99 -16.04 5.43
C PHE A 111 18.47 -16.00 5.29
N GLY A 112 17.95 -15.02 4.53
CA GLY A 112 16.50 -14.83 4.38
C GLY A 112 15.77 -14.60 5.71
N TYR A 113 16.52 -14.23 6.76
CA TYR A 113 16.01 -14.16 8.11
C TYR A 113 15.25 -12.86 8.36
N THR A 114 14.04 -12.96 8.86
CA THR A 114 13.23 -11.80 9.28
C THR A 114 13.44 -11.57 10.77
N ASP A 115 13.98 -10.41 11.14
CA ASP A 115 14.37 -10.11 12.52
C ASP A 115 13.19 -9.57 13.33
N PHE A 116 12.61 -10.43 14.10
CA PHE A 116 11.88 -10.03 15.29
C PHE A 116 11.95 -11.16 16.33
N ASP A 117 12.07 -10.81 17.60
CA ASP A 117 11.73 -11.72 18.68
C ASP A 117 10.27 -11.53 19.11
N ALA A 118 9.77 -12.48 19.92
CA ALA A 118 8.38 -12.43 20.34
C ALA A 118 8.04 -11.18 21.18
N VAL A 119 9.00 -10.67 21.95
CA VAL A 119 8.83 -9.45 22.77
C VAL A 119 8.81 -8.22 21.89
N GLU A 120 9.69 -8.15 20.89
CA GLU A 120 9.71 -7.05 19.94
C GLU A 120 8.44 -7.03 19.08
N PHE A 121 7.99 -8.18 18.61
CA PHE A 121 6.76 -8.32 17.86
C PHE A 121 5.53 -7.84 18.67
N SER A 122 5.52 -8.11 19.97
CA SER A 122 4.48 -7.60 20.88
C SER A 122 4.48 -6.07 20.91
N ARG A 123 5.64 -5.46 21.11
CA ARG A 123 5.79 -3.99 21.19
C ARG A 123 5.38 -3.27 19.92
N TRP A 124 5.52 -3.90 18.75
CA TRP A 124 5.05 -3.32 17.50
C TRP A 124 3.54 -3.03 17.51
N SER A 125 2.75 -3.75 18.29
CA SER A 125 1.32 -3.48 18.43
C SER A 125 0.99 -2.12 19.07
N GLU A 126 1.92 -1.54 19.83
CA GLU A 126 1.71 -0.30 20.56
C GLU A 126 1.69 0.94 19.67
N THR A 127 2.33 0.90 18.50
CA THR A 127 2.42 2.04 17.57
C THR A 127 1.79 1.73 16.22
N ALA A 128 1.31 2.77 15.52
CA ALA A 128 0.77 2.61 14.17
C ALA A 128 1.83 2.08 13.17
N GLU A 129 3.08 2.51 13.29
CA GLU A 129 4.18 2.01 12.46
C GLU A 129 4.49 0.54 12.77
N GLY A 130 4.52 0.17 14.04
CA GLY A 130 4.74 -1.21 14.45
C GLY A 130 3.62 -2.14 13.98
N ARG A 131 2.36 -1.73 14.08
CA ARG A 131 1.24 -2.52 13.53
C ARG A 131 1.36 -2.74 12.02
N ARG A 132 1.82 -1.75 11.28
CA ARG A 132 2.13 -1.93 9.84
C ARG A 132 3.22 -2.97 9.62
N LYS A 133 4.29 -2.95 10.42
CA LYS A 133 5.35 -3.98 10.35
C LYS A 133 4.80 -5.38 10.64
N GLN A 134 3.93 -5.53 11.64
CA GLN A 134 3.26 -6.81 11.93
C GLN A 134 2.42 -7.29 10.73
N ILE A 135 1.65 -6.40 10.11
CA ILE A 135 0.86 -6.71 8.91
C ILE A 135 1.76 -7.18 7.76
N GLU A 136 2.88 -6.50 7.51
CA GLU A 136 3.79 -6.88 6.43
C GLU A 136 4.43 -8.26 6.64
N VAL A 137 4.74 -8.63 7.89
CA VAL A 137 5.21 -9.99 8.22
C VAL A 137 4.16 -11.03 7.87
N VAL A 138 2.90 -10.79 8.23
CA VAL A 138 1.79 -11.73 7.93
C VAL A 138 1.47 -11.75 6.43
N LYS A 139 1.48 -10.62 5.75
CA LYS A 139 1.30 -10.51 4.30
C LYS A 139 2.36 -11.31 3.54
N ALA A 140 3.61 -11.33 4.03
CA ALA A 140 4.68 -12.10 3.39
C ALA A 140 4.42 -13.61 3.34
N LEU A 141 3.58 -14.13 4.23
CA LEU A 141 3.19 -15.55 4.29
C LEU A 141 2.02 -15.90 3.35
N LEU A 142 1.35 -14.91 2.76
CA LEU A 142 0.28 -15.16 1.81
C LEU A 142 0.83 -15.78 0.51
N PRO A 143 0.04 -16.60 -0.18
CA PRO A 143 0.38 -17.06 -1.53
C PRO A 143 0.73 -15.88 -2.44
N GLU A 144 1.73 -16.06 -3.30
CA GLU A 144 2.28 -14.96 -4.13
C GLU A 144 1.21 -14.26 -4.98
N ASN A 145 0.28 -15.03 -5.56
CA ASN A 145 -0.83 -14.50 -6.33
C ASN A 145 -1.77 -13.62 -5.49
N VAL A 146 -2.07 -14.04 -4.24
CA VAL A 146 -2.93 -13.26 -3.32
C VAL A 146 -2.22 -11.98 -2.90
N ARG A 147 -0.94 -12.07 -2.52
CA ARG A 147 -0.13 -10.92 -2.14
C ARG A 147 -0.01 -9.90 -3.27
N LYS A 148 0.25 -10.34 -4.49
CA LYS A 148 0.29 -9.46 -5.67
C LYS A 148 -1.05 -8.76 -5.86
N ARG A 149 -2.16 -9.50 -5.82
CA ARG A 149 -3.50 -8.90 -6.02
C ARG A 149 -3.86 -7.91 -4.93
N ILE A 150 -3.52 -8.17 -3.66
CA ILE A 150 -3.71 -7.20 -2.57
C ILE A 150 -2.91 -5.91 -2.82
N ALA A 151 -1.64 -6.02 -3.24
CA ALA A 151 -0.81 -4.85 -3.54
C ALA A 151 -1.35 -4.02 -4.72
N GLU A 152 -1.90 -4.68 -5.74
CA GLU A 152 -2.60 -4.04 -6.85
C GLU A 152 -3.82 -3.25 -6.37
N ILE A 153 -4.68 -3.90 -5.59
CA ILE A 153 -5.87 -3.27 -5.01
C ILE A 153 -5.48 -2.08 -4.12
N ASP A 154 -4.47 -2.23 -3.26
CA ASP A 154 -3.99 -1.15 -2.40
C ASP A 154 -3.53 0.06 -3.24
N THR A 155 -2.87 -0.18 -4.38
CA THR A 155 -2.43 0.86 -5.32
C THR A 155 -3.61 1.51 -6.05
N GLU A 156 -4.55 0.72 -6.56
CA GLU A 156 -5.76 1.21 -7.24
C GLU A 156 -6.61 2.07 -6.29
N VAL A 157 -6.84 1.60 -5.07
CA VAL A 157 -7.60 2.34 -4.04
C VAL A 157 -6.90 3.64 -3.66
N ALA A 158 -5.58 3.64 -3.51
CA ALA A 158 -4.82 4.86 -3.24
C ALA A 158 -4.93 5.88 -4.38
N GLY A 159 -4.86 5.42 -5.63
CA GLY A 159 -5.08 6.25 -6.83
C GLY A 159 -6.47 6.88 -6.84
N LEU A 160 -7.51 6.05 -6.70
CA LEU A 160 -8.91 6.50 -6.67
C LEU A 160 -9.18 7.50 -5.53
N LYS A 161 -8.63 7.29 -4.33
CA LYS A 161 -8.75 8.25 -3.21
C LYS A 161 -8.11 9.60 -3.53
N THR A 162 -6.99 9.59 -4.22
CA THR A 162 -6.29 10.81 -4.65
C THR A 162 -7.11 11.56 -5.70
N GLU A 163 -7.61 10.87 -6.73
CA GLU A 163 -8.50 11.44 -7.75
C GLU A 163 -9.80 11.95 -7.14
N ARG A 164 -10.41 11.18 -6.25
CA ARG A 164 -11.62 11.55 -5.50
C ARG A 164 -11.46 12.86 -4.73
N THR A 165 -10.25 13.08 -4.16
CA THR A 165 -9.94 14.35 -3.47
C THR A 165 -9.93 15.53 -4.45
N GLY A 166 -9.39 15.33 -5.66
CA GLY A 166 -9.43 16.31 -6.76
C GLY A 166 -10.87 16.61 -7.18
N VAL A 167 -11.65 15.59 -7.46
CA VAL A 167 -13.07 15.70 -7.86
C VAL A 167 -13.90 16.43 -6.80
N ASN A 168 -13.67 16.15 -5.49
CA ASN A 168 -14.36 16.88 -4.42
C ASN A 168 -14.04 18.36 -4.37
N ARG A 169 -12.79 18.74 -4.63
CA ARG A 169 -12.39 20.14 -4.72
C ARG A 169 -13.09 20.83 -5.89
N ASP A 170 -13.11 20.15 -7.05
CA ASP A 170 -13.78 20.65 -8.25
C ASP A 170 -15.30 20.77 -8.02
N LEU A 171 -15.93 19.74 -7.42
CA LEU A 171 -17.34 19.75 -7.06
C LEU A 171 -17.69 20.94 -6.15
N LYS A 172 -16.88 21.23 -5.14
CA LYS A 172 -17.07 22.38 -4.26
C LYS A 172 -17.00 23.70 -5.05
N THR A 173 -16.05 23.80 -5.99
CA THR A 173 -15.89 24.98 -6.85
C THR A 173 -17.07 25.14 -7.79
N TYR A 174 -17.44 24.10 -8.53
CA TYR A 174 -18.59 24.14 -9.44
C TYR A 174 -19.89 24.41 -8.73
N LYS A 175 -20.09 23.80 -7.54
CA LYS A 175 -21.26 24.08 -6.70
C LYS A 175 -21.33 25.55 -6.30
N SER A 176 -20.24 26.14 -5.83
CA SER A 176 -20.18 27.58 -5.50
C SER A 176 -20.52 28.47 -6.70
N ILE A 177 -19.98 28.12 -7.87
CA ILE A 177 -20.25 28.85 -9.12
C ILE A 177 -21.71 28.69 -9.56
N SER A 178 -22.27 27.48 -9.43
CA SER A 178 -23.68 27.20 -9.75
C SER A 178 -24.63 27.94 -8.79
N ASP A 179 -24.36 27.88 -7.49
CA ASP A 179 -25.16 28.55 -6.47
C ASP A 179 -25.14 30.08 -6.66
N ALA A 180 -23.97 30.64 -6.99
CA ALA A 180 -23.86 32.08 -7.33
C ALA A 180 -24.63 32.45 -8.59
N ALA A 181 -24.57 31.62 -9.63
CA ALA A 181 -25.33 31.83 -10.86
C ALA A 181 -26.84 31.69 -10.67
N GLY A 182 -27.25 30.84 -9.75
CA GLY A 182 -28.66 30.63 -9.37
C GLY A 182 -29.22 31.66 -8.39
N GLN A 183 -28.35 32.51 -7.83
CA GLN A 183 -28.77 33.51 -6.86
C GLN A 183 -29.82 34.46 -7.44
N GLY A 184 -31.00 34.52 -6.77
CA GLY A 184 -32.14 35.37 -7.21
C GLY A 184 -33.00 34.76 -8.32
N LEU A 185 -32.75 33.50 -8.74
CA LEU A 185 -33.62 32.74 -9.62
C LEU A 185 -34.63 31.94 -8.81
N THR A 186 -35.91 32.11 -9.14
CA THR A 186 -37.00 31.29 -8.59
C THR A 186 -37.32 30.08 -9.47
N THR A 187 -38.02 29.08 -8.93
CA THR A 187 -38.52 27.95 -9.73
C THR A 187 -39.43 28.39 -10.88
N GLU A 188 -40.15 29.49 -10.67
CA GLU A 188 -41.00 30.12 -11.69
C GLU A 188 -40.13 30.79 -12.78
N ASP A 189 -39.03 31.45 -12.41
CA ASP A 189 -38.08 32.00 -13.38
C ASP A 189 -37.49 30.93 -14.29
N LEU A 190 -37.13 29.77 -13.76
CA LEU A 190 -36.59 28.65 -14.53
C LEU A 190 -37.59 28.11 -15.57
N LYS A 191 -38.89 28.18 -15.29
CA LYS A 191 -39.93 27.81 -16.24
C LYS A 191 -40.26 28.92 -17.22
N THR A 192 -40.46 30.15 -16.72
CA THR A 192 -40.90 31.30 -17.49
C THR A 192 -39.82 31.79 -18.45
N TYR A 193 -38.57 31.71 -18.04
CA TYR A 193 -37.43 32.21 -18.82
C TYR A 193 -36.59 31.06 -19.41
N ALA A 194 -37.16 29.88 -19.54
CA ALA A 194 -36.48 28.72 -20.14
C ALA A 194 -36.09 28.96 -21.61
N LYS A 195 -36.83 29.78 -22.28
CA LYS A 195 -36.56 30.21 -23.68
C LYS A 195 -36.71 31.71 -23.82
N PRO A 196 -35.86 32.36 -24.63
CA PRO A 196 -36.06 33.74 -24.99
C PRO A 196 -37.40 33.94 -25.66
N LYS A 197 -38.08 35.05 -25.38
CA LYS A 197 -39.30 35.44 -26.12
C LYS A 197 -38.91 36.12 -27.41
N ASP A 198 -39.76 35.85 -28.39
CA ASP A 198 -39.77 36.52 -29.67
C ASP A 198 -40.34 37.92 -29.53
N ILE A 199 -39.64 38.99 -29.94
CA ILE A 199 -40.16 40.32 -29.67
C ILE A 199 -40.61 41.07 -30.84
N THR A 200 -39.90 41.16 -31.75
CA THR A 200 -40.25 41.65 -33.05
C THR A 200 -39.37 40.85 -33.98
N GLU A 201 -40.02 40.48 -35.09
CA GLU A 201 -39.38 39.54 -35.99
C GLU A 201 -37.93 39.94 -36.31
N ARG A 202 -37.62 41.19 -36.41
CA ARG A 202 -36.30 41.64 -36.81
C ARG A 202 -35.28 41.96 -35.70
N MET A 203 -35.73 42.32 -34.49
CA MET A 203 -34.79 42.52 -33.40
C MET A 203 -34.45 41.24 -32.70
N ARG A 204 -35.43 40.34 -32.64
CA ARG A 204 -35.17 38.95 -32.33
C ARG A 204 -34.13 38.37 -33.27
N GLU A 205 -34.33 38.53 -34.58
CA GLU A 205 -33.38 38.06 -35.58
C GLU A 205 -32.01 38.73 -35.48
N GLN A 206 -31.95 40.03 -35.23
CA GLN A 206 -30.69 40.70 -35.04
C GLN A 206 -29.99 40.28 -33.74
N GLN A 207 -30.75 40.10 -32.66
CA GLN A 207 -30.25 39.65 -31.37
C GLN A 207 -30.01 38.16 -31.35
N GLU A 208 -30.93 37.36 -31.94
CA GLU A 208 -30.74 35.92 -32.18
C GLU A 208 -29.58 35.70 -33.15
N ASN A 209 -29.46 36.50 -34.23
CA ASN A 209 -28.34 36.40 -35.12
C ASN A 209 -27.02 36.80 -34.46
N ALA A 210 -27.00 37.84 -33.63
CA ALA A 210 -25.78 38.18 -32.86
C ALA A 210 -25.41 37.09 -31.86
N GLN A 211 -26.42 36.56 -31.15
CA GLN A 211 -26.20 35.40 -30.25
C GLN A 211 -25.85 34.12 -31.00
N LEU A 212 -26.54 33.87 -32.16
CA LEU A 212 -26.23 32.74 -33.03
C LEU A 212 -24.85 32.88 -33.70
N ILE A 213 -24.46 34.10 -34.10
CA ILE A 213 -23.10 34.35 -34.61
C ILE A 213 -22.04 34.09 -33.56
N GLU A 214 -22.23 34.57 -32.31
CA GLU A 214 -21.28 34.31 -31.23
C GLU A 214 -21.27 32.84 -30.82
N LYS A 215 -22.43 32.20 -30.78
CA LYS A 215 -22.56 30.78 -30.56
C LYS A 215 -21.96 29.94 -31.69
N ALA A 216 -22.19 30.38 -32.96
CA ALA A 216 -21.57 29.75 -34.13
C ALA A 216 -20.05 29.89 -34.10
N LYS A 217 -19.54 31.01 -33.65
CA LYS A 217 -18.11 31.26 -33.45
C LYS A 217 -17.53 30.36 -32.35
N THR A 218 -18.23 30.25 -31.23
CA THR A 218 -17.86 29.35 -30.12
C THR A 218 -17.92 27.89 -30.56
N VAL A 219 -18.99 27.50 -31.29
CA VAL A 219 -19.16 26.16 -31.82
C VAL A 219 -18.09 25.83 -32.85
N ARG A 220 -17.74 26.79 -33.75
CA ARG A 220 -16.64 26.59 -34.69
C ARG A 220 -15.28 26.41 -33.99
N SER A 221 -15.03 27.22 -32.97
CA SER A 221 -13.80 27.07 -32.15
C SER A 221 -13.77 25.72 -31.42
N ALA A 222 -14.89 25.35 -30.78
CA ALA A 222 -14.99 24.04 -30.10
C ALA A 222 -14.93 22.85 -31.09
N LEU A 223 -15.48 23.03 -32.29
CA LEU A 223 -15.39 22.05 -33.37
C LEU A 223 -13.94 21.88 -33.83
N ALA A 224 -13.22 22.97 -34.04
CA ALA A 224 -11.81 22.96 -34.40
C ALA A 224 -10.96 22.21 -33.33
N GLN A 225 -11.19 22.54 -32.04
CA GLN A 225 -10.50 21.86 -30.95
C GLN A 225 -10.83 20.35 -30.91
N ARG A 226 -12.10 19.97 -31.10
CA ARG A 226 -12.51 18.56 -31.13
C ARG A 226 -11.97 17.83 -32.34
N THR A 227 -11.90 18.50 -33.49
CA THR A 227 -11.27 17.93 -34.69
C THR A 227 -9.79 17.65 -34.43
N GLN A 228 -9.08 18.61 -33.86
CA GLN A 228 -7.69 18.39 -33.45
C GLN A 228 -7.54 17.26 -32.45
N GLN A 229 -8.42 17.19 -31.43
CA GLN A 229 -8.41 16.10 -30.44
C GLN A 229 -8.66 14.73 -31.10
N LEU A 230 -9.55 14.66 -32.11
CA LEU A 230 -9.79 13.43 -32.87
C LEU A 230 -8.56 13.04 -33.71
N GLU A 231 -7.87 14.01 -34.31
CA GLU A 231 -6.62 13.79 -35.04
C GLU A 231 -5.48 13.28 -34.13
N GLU A 232 -5.48 13.69 -32.85
CA GLU A 232 -4.49 13.24 -31.87
C GLU A 232 -4.78 11.82 -31.30
N ILE A 233 -6.03 11.34 -31.42
CA ILE A 233 -6.43 10.01 -30.89
C ILE A 233 -5.58 8.87 -31.47
N PRO A 234 -5.31 8.79 -32.79
CA PRO A 234 -4.47 7.72 -33.32
C PRO A 234 -3.06 7.72 -32.72
N ALA A 235 -2.47 8.90 -32.51
CA ALA A 235 -1.15 9.04 -31.89
C ALA A 235 -1.18 8.63 -30.40
N ARG A 236 -2.25 8.97 -29.66
CA ARG A 236 -2.44 8.54 -28.27
C ARG A 236 -2.67 7.02 -28.15
N MET A 237 -3.39 6.43 -29.11
CA MET A 237 -3.59 5.00 -29.17
C MET A 237 -2.27 4.25 -29.49
N GLU A 238 -1.47 4.77 -30.43
CA GLU A 238 -0.17 4.20 -30.75
C GLU A 238 0.81 4.35 -29.59
N ALA A 239 0.83 5.50 -28.91
CA ALA A 239 1.63 5.70 -27.70
C ALA A 239 1.21 4.75 -26.55
N ALA A 240 -0.09 4.49 -26.39
CA ALA A 240 -0.59 3.52 -25.43
C ALA A 240 -0.18 2.08 -25.80
N LYS A 241 -0.25 1.75 -27.10
CA LYS A 241 0.22 0.48 -27.64
C LYS A 241 1.73 0.29 -27.48
N ASP A 242 2.51 1.32 -27.81
CA ASP A 242 3.97 1.32 -27.59
C ASP A 242 4.34 1.20 -26.11
N SER A 243 3.54 1.82 -25.23
CA SER A 243 3.69 1.69 -23.78
C SER A 243 3.37 0.27 -23.32
N TYR A 244 2.31 -0.31 -23.86
CA TYR A 244 1.92 -1.71 -23.64
C TYR A 244 2.98 -2.70 -24.16
N GLU A 245 3.50 -2.49 -25.38
CA GLU A 245 4.54 -3.34 -25.95
C GLU A 245 5.86 -3.25 -25.16
N ARG A 246 6.25 -2.04 -24.73
CA ARG A 246 7.41 -1.84 -23.84
C ARG A 246 7.19 -2.46 -22.46
N ALA A 247 5.96 -2.40 -21.94
CA ALA A 247 5.59 -3.05 -20.67
C ALA A 247 5.58 -4.59 -20.81
N ILE A 248 5.20 -5.14 -21.97
CA ILE A 248 5.26 -6.59 -22.24
C ILE A 248 6.68 -7.15 -22.10
N GLU A 249 7.68 -6.47 -22.63
CA GLU A 249 9.08 -6.91 -22.54
C GLU A 249 9.58 -6.92 -21.08
N ALA A 250 9.15 -5.92 -20.28
CA ALA A 250 9.39 -5.87 -18.83
C ALA A 250 8.51 -6.87 -18.04
N VAL A 251 7.42 -7.29 -18.59
CA VAL A 251 6.24 -7.91 -17.94
C VAL A 251 6.02 -9.37 -18.32
N LYS A 252 6.94 -10.05 -19.00
CA LYS A 252 6.85 -11.53 -19.08
C LYS A 252 6.73 -12.20 -17.69
N LYS A 253 6.95 -11.44 -16.61
CA LYS A 253 6.68 -11.82 -15.21
C LYS A 253 5.43 -11.16 -14.57
N ALA A 254 4.73 -10.21 -15.25
CA ALA A 254 3.58 -9.48 -14.71
C ALA A 254 2.37 -9.43 -15.69
N MET A 255 2.25 -10.39 -16.57
CA MET A 255 1.46 -10.34 -17.80
C MET A 255 -0.07 -10.19 -17.68
N ALA A 256 -0.68 -10.52 -16.57
CA ALA A 256 -2.15 -10.48 -16.46
C ALA A 256 -2.72 -9.06 -16.22
N MET A 257 -1.94 -8.20 -15.58
CA MET A 257 -2.39 -6.89 -15.11
C MET A 257 -2.36 -5.80 -16.17
N THR A 258 -1.34 -5.82 -17.03
CA THR A 258 -1.12 -4.77 -18.05
C THR A 258 -2.15 -4.87 -19.19
N GLU A 259 -2.61 -6.07 -19.52
CA GLU A 259 -3.62 -6.28 -20.56
C GLU A 259 -4.99 -5.69 -20.16
N GLN A 260 -5.36 -5.81 -18.88
CA GLN A 260 -6.61 -5.24 -18.37
C GLN A 260 -6.55 -3.71 -18.39
N THR A 261 -5.47 -3.13 -17.89
CA THR A 261 -5.28 -1.66 -17.88
C THR A 261 -5.24 -1.06 -19.29
N TYR A 262 -4.63 -1.79 -20.24
CA TYR A 262 -4.62 -1.38 -21.66
C TYR A 262 -6.03 -1.41 -22.27
N LYS A 263 -6.80 -2.49 -22.03
CA LYS A 263 -8.19 -2.60 -22.53
C LYS A 263 -9.07 -1.47 -21.95
N GLU A 264 -8.91 -1.15 -20.68
CA GLU A 264 -9.64 -0.05 -20.04
C GLU A 264 -9.24 1.31 -20.62
N ALA A 265 -7.94 1.55 -20.82
CA ALA A 265 -7.45 2.79 -21.43
C ALA A 265 -7.92 2.94 -22.90
N VAL A 266 -7.89 1.86 -23.67
CA VAL A 266 -8.42 1.86 -25.06
C VAL A 266 -9.91 2.11 -25.07
N ALA A 267 -10.69 1.45 -24.19
CA ALA A 267 -12.14 1.66 -24.10
C ALA A 267 -12.49 3.11 -23.72
N GLN A 268 -11.73 3.73 -22.82
CA GLN A 268 -11.90 5.15 -22.50
C GLN A 268 -11.61 6.06 -23.69
N ILE A 269 -10.51 5.82 -24.43
CA ILE A 269 -10.14 6.61 -25.62
C ILE A 269 -11.18 6.44 -26.73
N GLU A 270 -11.71 5.24 -26.93
CA GLU A 270 -12.76 4.98 -27.91
C GLU A 270 -14.09 5.66 -27.52
N ALA A 271 -14.44 5.64 -26.23
CA ALA A 271 -15.61 6.34 -25.73
C ALA A 271 -15.48 7.87 -25.89
N GLU A 272 -14.30 8.44 -25.57
CA GLU A 272 -13.98 9.86 -25.79
C GLU A 272 -14.06 10.22 -27.28
N LYS A 273 -13.51 9.40 -28.16
CA LYS A 273 -13.59 9.57 -29.60
C LYS A 273 -15.06 9.59 -30.08
N SER A 274 -15.86 8.62 -29.65
CA SER A 274 -17.29 8.54 -30.02
C SER A 274 -18.08 9.77 -29.54
N ASP A 275 -17.80 10.27 -28.33
CA ASP A 275 -18.44 11.48 -27.83
C ASP A 275 -18.03 12.72 -28.64
N LEU A 276 -16.73 12.85 -28.93
CA LEU A 276 -16.20 13.95 -29.77
C LEU A 276 -16.80 13.92 -31.18
N GLU A 277 -16.92 12.75 -31.80
CA GLU A 277 -17.52 12.59 -33.14
C GLU A 277 -19.01 12.99 -33.13
N LYS A 278 -19.79 12.57 -32.11
CA LYS A 278 -21.19 12.97 -31.95
C LYS A 278 -21.36 14.48 -31.77
N ARG A 279 -20.51 15.10 -30.95
CA ARG A 279 -20.53 16.56 -30.72
C ARG A 279 -20.11 17.32 -31.95
N LYS A 280 -19.19 16.80 -32.76
CA LYS A 280 -18.79 17.35 -34.05
C LYS A 280 -19.99 17.33 -35.02
N ALA A 281 -20.61 16.17 -35.22
CA ALA A 281 -21.76 16.03 -36.11
C ALA A 281 -22.97 16.92 -35.71
N ASN A 282 -23.25 17.00 -34.38
CA ASN A 282 -24.29 17.90 -33.87
C ASN A 282 -23.99 19.38 -34.13
N ALA A 283 -22.72 19.78 -34.03
CA ALA A 283 -22.27 21.14 -34.32
C ALA A 283 -22.40 21.46 -35.83
N GLU A 284 -22.01 20.56 -36.70
CA GLU A 284 -22.12 20.71 -38.16
C GLU A 284 -23.60 20.78 -38.60
N ASN A 285 -24.48 19.91 -38.09
CA ASN A 285 -25.92 19.96 -38.35
C ASN A 285 -26.59 21.25 -37.85
N TRP A 286 -26.13 21.78 -36.71
CA TRP A 286 -26.65 23.04 -36.18
C TRP A 286 -26.22 24.22 -37.05
N LEU A 287 -24.96 24.23 -37.50
CA LEU A 287 -24.44 25.28 -38.39
C LEU A 287 -25.16 25.26 -39.76
N ALA A 288 -25.41 24.10 -40.34
CA ALA A 288 -26.14 23.95 -41.58
C ALA A 288 -27.56 24.55 -41.49
N LYS A 289 -28.29 24.27 -40.41
CA LYS A 289 -29.61 24.83 -40.15
C LYS A 289 -29.56 26.36 -39.92
N TYR A 290 -28.50 26.87 -39.33
CA TYR A 290 -28.29 28.30 -39.15
C TYR A 290 -28.07 29.05 -40.49
N GLU A 291 -27.37 28.42 -41.43
CA GLU A 291 -27.09 28.99 -42.76
C GLU A 291 -28.34 28.98 -43.67
N GLU A 292 -29.29 28.08 -43.42
CA GLU A 292 -30.55 27.95 -44.17
C GLU A 292 -31.60 29.01 -43.80
N ASN A 293 -31.59 29.53 -42.57
CA ASN A 293 -32.62 30.45 -42.03
C ASN A 293 -32.12 31.89 -41.90
N ASN A 294 -32.15 32.64 -42.93
CA ASN A 294 -31.65 34.03 -42.96
C ASN A 294 -32.78 35.06 -42.63
N PRO A 295 -32.72 35.81 -41.52
CA PRO A 295 -33.86 36.52 -40.94
C PRO A 295 -33.99 38.03 -41.29
N GLU A 296 -35.19 38.54 -41.50
CA GLU A 296 -35.54 39.93 -41.83
C GLU A 296 -36.30 40.72 -40.70
N LYS A 297 -36.31 42.03 -40.69
CA LYS A 297 -36.45 43.02 -39.58
C LYS A 297 -37.87 43.49 -39.24
N LEU A 298 -38.16 43.85 -37.93
CA LEU A 298 -39.30 44.71 -37.54
C LEU A 298 -39.21 45.35 -36.14
N ASP A 299 -40.00 46.37 -35.86
CA ASP A 299 -39.74 47.43 -34.91
C ASP A 299 -40.90 47.79 -33.96
N THR A 300 -40.65 47.86 -32.64
CA THR A 300 -41.32 48.71 -31.65
C THR A 300 -40.57 48.76 -30.30
N ALA A 301 -40.27 49.96 -29.83
CA ALA A 301 -39.34 50.21 -28.71
C ALA A 301 -39.76 49.61 -27.33
N GLU A 302 -41.04 49.52 -27.02
CA GLU A 302 -41.46 48.99 -25.71
C GLU A 302 -41.48 47.47 -25.65
N GLN A 303 -41.87 46.83 -26.74
CA GLN A 303 -41.77 45.36 -26.84
C GLN A 303 -40.33 44.88 -26.84
N LEU A 304 -39.45 45.72 -27.42
CA LEU A 304 -38.01 45.52 -27.40
C LEU A 304 -37.45 45.49 -25.97
N ARG A 305 -37.77 46.51 -25.16
CA ARG A 305 -37.29 46.60 -23.78
C ARG A 305 -37.75 45.40 -22.93
N LYS A 306 -39.05 45.05 -23.03
CA LYS A 306 -39.56 43.89 -22.30
C LYS A 306 -38.88 42.60 -22.70
N ALA A 307 -38.43 42.48 -23.92
CA ALA A 307 -37.75 41.31 -24.37
C ALA A 307 -36.26 41.30 -24.05
N GLU A 308 -35.63 42.45 -24.11
CA GLU A 308 -34.26 42.57 -23.62
C GLU A 308 -34.19 42.15 -22.13
N GLU A 309 -35.17 42.58 -21.32
CA GLU A 309 -35.29 42.15 -19.94
C GLU A 309 -35.55 40.64 -19.83
N HIS A 310 -36.47 40.09 -20.67
CA HIS A 310 -36.73 38.66 -20.75
C HIS A 310 -35.49 37.87 -21.17
N ASN A 311 -34.80 38.36 -22.22
CA ASN A 311 -33.59 37.69 -22.73
C ASN A 311 -32.40 37.75 -21.74
N LYS A 312 -32.26 38.86 -21.00
CA LYS A 312 -31.31 38.93 -19.88
C LYS A 312 -31.56 37.88 -18.82
N LYS A 313 -32.83 37.63 -18.46
CA LYS A 313 -33.20 36.57 -17.52
C LYS A 313 -33.01 35.19 -18.14
N ALA A 314 -33.36 34.97 -19.39
CA ALA A 314 -33.16 33.71 -20.10
C ALA A 314 -31.66 33.36 -20.21
N ALA A 315 -30.80 34.32 -20.46
CA ALA A 315 -29.35 34.11 -20.44
C ALA A 315 -28.82 33.66 -19.05
N LYS A 316 -29.34 34.28 -17.98
CA LYS A 316 -29.00 33.87 -16.60
C LYS A 316 -29.47 32.42 -16.28
N VAL A 317 -30.69 32.07 -16.72
CA VAL A 317 -31.24 30.73 -16.57
C VAL A 317 -30.40 29.70 -17.32
N ALA A 318 -30.03 30.00 -18.58
CA ALA A 318 -29.21 29.09 -19.38
C ALA A 318 -27.80 28.89 -18.76
N ASP A 319 -27.18 29.96 -18.29
CA ASP A 319 -25.90 29.89 -17.58
C ASP A 319 -25.97 29.04 -16.30
N TYR A 320 -27.00 29.28 -15.48
CA TYR A 320 -27.26 28.50 -14.30
C TYR A 320 -27.45 27.00 -14.60
N LEU A 321 -28.28 26.66 -15.59
CA LEU A 321 -28.54 25.26 -15.96
C LEU A 321 -27.27 24.57 -16.45
N THR A 322 -26.44 25.28 -17.22
CA THR A 322 -25.14 24.74 -17.66
C THR A 322 -24.20 24.45 -16.49
N LYS A 323 -24.07 25.41 -15.57
CA LYS A 323 -23.24 25.25 -14.37
C LYS A 323 -23.76 24.18 -13.42
N LYS A 324 -25.10 24.09 -13.29
CA LYS A 324 -25.74 23.04 -12.52
C LYS A 324 -25.43 21.65 -13.10
N LYS A 325 -25.53 21.50 -14.42
CA LYS A 325 -25.17 20.24 -15.09
C LYS A 325 -23.73 19.84 -14.80
N GLN A 326 -22.78 20.75 -14.90
CA GLN A 326 -21.39 20.49 -14.56
C GLN A 326 -21.21 20.02 -13.10
N THR A 327 -21.98 20.60 -12.18
CA THR A 327 -21.97 20.18 -10.76
C THR A 327 -22.52 18.77 -10.60
N ASP A 328 -23.62 18.45 -11.30
CA ASP A 328 -24.25 17.12 -11.23
C ASP A 328 -23.36 16.05 -11.86
N ASP A 329 -22.72 16.35 -12.98
CA ASP A 329 -21.74 15.46 -13.64
C ASP A 329 -20.56 15.14 -12.69
N LYS A 330 -20.01 16.15 -12.00
CA LYS A 330 -18.93 15.94 -11.02
C LYS A 330 -19.38 15.17 -9.78
N ARG A 331 -20.65 15.30 -9.38
CA ARG A 331 -21.20 14.50 -8.30
C ARG A 331 -21.29 13.02 -8.70
N ALA A 332 -21.79 12.73 -9.90
CA ALA A 332 -21.90 11.38 -10.42
C ALA A 332 -20.50 10.70 -10.55
N GLU A 333 -19.50 11.46 -11.00
CA GLU A 333 -18.10 11.01 -11.05
C GLU A 333 -17.59 10.62 -9.65
N ALA A 334 -17.85 11.44 -8.65
CA ALA A 334 -17.49 11.20 -7.27
C ALA A 334 -18.16 9.94 -6.69
N GLU A 335 -19.46 9.79 -6.92
CA GLU A 335 -20.25 8.62 -6.46
C GLU A 335 -19.76 7.32 -7.12
N LYS A 336 -19.36 7.38 -8.39
CA LYS A 336 -18.76 6.24 -9.09
C LYS A 336 -17.45 5.82 -8.43
N MET A 337 -16.57 6.77 -8.14
CA MET A 337 -15.30 6.49 -7.46
C MET A 337 -15.52 5.86 -6.07
N ASP A 338 -16.49 6.35 -5.30
CA ASP A 338 -16.84 5.77 -4.00
C ASP A 338 -17.31 4.31 -4.14
N SER A 339 -18.12 4.03 -5.16
CA SER A 339 -18.57 2.67 -5.47
C SER A 339 -17.40 1.75 -5.84
N ASP A 340 -16.48 2.22 -6.66
CA ASP A 340 -15.33 1.42 -7.11
C ASP A 340 -14.35 1.17 -5.96
N ILE A 341 -14.10 2.15 -5.10
CA ILE A 341 -13.33 1.98 -3.85
C ILE A 341 -13.98 0.93 -2.94
N ALA A 342 -15.31 0.98 -2.78
CA ALA A 342 -16.03 0.00 -1.95
C ALA A 342 -15.91 -1.42 -2.51
N LYS A 343 -16.03 -1.61 -3.82
CA LYS A 343 -15.87 -2.93 -4.47
C LYS A 343 -14.47 -3.49 -4.28
N LEU A 344 -13.45 -2.68 -4.54
CA LEU A 344 -12.05 -3.07 -4.37
C LEU A 344 -11.72 -3.41 -2.91
N SER A 345 -12.24 -2.63 -1.97
CA SER A 345 -12.08 -2.90 -0.55
C SER A 345 -12.73 -4.22 -0.13
N ALA A 346 -13.93 -4.51 -0.63
CA ALA A 346 -14.63 -5.77 -0.38
C ALA A 346 -13.89 -6.98 -1.01
N GLU A 347 -13.34 -6.82 -2.23
CA GLU A 347 -12.48 -7.83 -2.85
C GLU A 347 -11.24 -8.12 -2.00
N ARG A 348 -10.59 -7.07 -1.52
CA ARG A 348 -9.42 -7.18 -0.64
C ARG A 348 -9.73 -7.94 0.65
N GLU A 349 -10.82 -7.60 1.33
CA GLU A 349 -11.27 -8.31 2.54
C GLU A 349 -11.57 -9.78 2.27
N LYS A 350 -12.21 -10.08 1.15
CA LYS A 350 -12.49 -11.45 0.73
C LYS A 350 -11.20 -12.23 0.47
N LEU A 351 -10.22 -11.63 -0.19
CA LEU A 351 -8.91 -12.26 -0.41
C LEU A 351 -8.20 -12.56 0.90
N ILE A 352 -8.21 -11.62 1.85
CA ILE A 352 -7.60 -11.79 3.17
C ILE A 352 -8.32 -12.88 3.97
N SER A 353 -9.64 -12.85 4.04
CA SER A 353 -10.43 -13.81 4.82
C SER A 353 -10.42 -15.23 4.23
N SER A 354 -10.30 -15.35 2.90
CA SER A 354 -10.19 -16.66 2.23
C SER A 354 -8.77 -17.24 2.23
N ALA A 355 -7.77 -16.42 2.51
CA ALA A 355 -6.38 -16.86 2.55
C ALA A 355 -6.13 -17.74 3.79
N LYS A 356 -5.67 -18.97 3.56
CA LYS A 356 -5.26 -19.88 4.64
C LYS A 356 -3.89 -19.43 5.16
N LEU A 357 -3.90 -18.62 6.20
CA LEU A 357 -2.68 -18.32 6.95
C LEU A 357 -2.21 -19.56 7.72
N PRO A 358 -0.89 -19.73 7.92
CA PRO A 358 -0.34 -20.89 8.63
C PRO A 358 -0.68 -20.91 10.13
N ILE A 359 -1.31 -19.86 10.65
CA ILE A 359 -1.74 -19.72 12.03
C ILE A 359 -3.27 -19.60 12.04
N SER A 360 -3.92 -20.59 12.63
CA SER A 360 -5.38 -20.63 12.76
C SER A 360 -5.89 -19.43 13.57
N GLY A 361 -6.93 -18.77 13.06
CA GLY A 361 -7.56 -17.62 13.69
C GLY A 361 -6.80 -16.29 13.53
N LEU A 362 -5.62 -16.29 12.89
CA LEU A 362 -4.90 -15.06 12.60
C LEU A 362 -5.43 -14.44 11.28
N SER A 363 -5.74 -13.16 11.34
CA SER A 363 -6.09 -12.32 10.20
C SER A 363 -5.52 -10.92 10.38
N PHE A 364 -5.71 -10.04 9.41
CA PHE A 364 -5.28 -8.64 9.52
C PHE A 364 -6.26 -7.70 8.80
N SER A 365 -6.32 -6.48 9.32
CA SER A 365 -7.02 -5.34 8.72
C SER A 365 -6.04 -4.18 8.54
N ASP A 366 -6.52 -3.03 8.10
CA ASP A 366 -5.70 -1.80 8.01
C ASP A 366 -5.25 -1.29 9.39
N ASP A 367 -5.99 -1.64 10.44
CA ASP A 367 -5.72 -1.20 11.82
C ASP A 367 -4.71 -2.09 12.58
N GLY A 368 -4.48 -3.31 12.10
CA GLY A 368 -3.58 -4.25 12.75
C GLY A 368 -3.94 -5.71 12.55
N LEU A 369 -3.24 -6.58 13.27
CA LEU A 369 -3.54 -8.00 13.31
C LEU A 369 -4.75 -8.28 14.23
N VAL A 370 -5.44 -9.37 13.92
CA VAL A 370 -6.59 -9.90 14.69
C VAL A 370 -6.36 -11.38 14.93
N LEU A 371 -6.53 -11.84 16.16
CA LEU A 371 -6.43 -13.26 16.52
C LEU A 371 -7.76 -13.72 17.13
N ASN A 372 -8.45 -14.65 16.47
CA ASN A 372 -9.78 -15.15 16.88
C ASN A 372 -10.77 -14.00 17.14
N ASP A 373 -10.87 -13.06 16.21
CA ASP A 373 -11.71 -11.85 16.26
C ASP A 373 -11.36 -10.84 17.36
N VAL A 374 -10.22 -11.04 18.05
CA VAL A 374 -9.70 -10.10 19.05
C VAL A 374 -8.53 -9.31 18.44
N PRO A 375 -8.53 -7.95 18.53
CA PRO A 375 -7.39 -7.16 18.09
C PRO A 375 -6.09 -7.62 18.78
N PHE A 376 -5.06 -7.89 17.97
CA PHE A 376 -3.77 -8.40 18.42
C PHE A 376 -2.90 -7.28 19.00
N VAL A 377 -3.32 -6.76 20.14
CA VAL A 377 -2.64 -5.68 20.85
C VAL A 377 -2.40 -6.06 22.31
N ALA A 378 -1.35 -5.49 22.90
CA ALA A 378 -1.03 -5.69 24.31
C ALA A 378 -2.26 -5.40 25.20
N GLY A 379 -2.50 -6.25 26.19
CA GLY A 379 -3.65 -6.16 27.11
C GLY A 379 -4.97 -6.76 26.59
N LYS A 380 -5.11 -7.03 25.27
CA LYS A 380 -6.25 -7.80 24.72
C LYS A 380 -5.90 -9.25 24.43
N VAL A 381 -4.66 -9.49 24.05
CA VAL A 381 -4.10 -10.81 23.84
C VAL A 381 -3.00 -11.05 24.90
N SER A 382 -2.91 -12.24 25.47
CA SER A 382 -1.89 -12.56 26.48
C SER A 382 -0.48 -12.59 25.89
N ASP A 383 0.53 -12.23 26.68
CA ASP A 383 1.93 -12.30 26.26
C ASP A 383 2.31 -13.67 25.70
N SER A 384 1.82 -14.75 26.31
CA SER A 384 2.06 -16.12 25.85
C SER A 384 1.44 -16.43 24.49
N GLN A 385 0.28 -15.86 24.17
CA GLN A 385 -0.31 -15.97 22.83
C GLN A 385 0.49 -15.18 21.79
N ILE A 386 0.98 -14.02 22.17
CA ILE A 386 1.82 -13.18 21.29
C ILE A 386 3.14 -13.91 20.98
N MET A 387 3.79 -14.49 21.97
CA MET A 387 5.01 -15.27 21.78
C MET A 387 4.78 -16.50 20.90
N GLU A 388 3.69 -17.23 21.12
CA GLU A 388 3.31 -18.37 20.30
C GLU A 388 3.11 -17.97 18.83
N VAL A 389 2.35 -16.91 18.58
CA VAL A 389 2.10 -16.40 17.23
C VAL A 389 3.40 -15.96 16.57
N ALA A 390 4.25 -15.20 17.27
CA ALA A 390 5.54 -14.74 16.75
C ALA A 390 6.45 -15.91 16.35
N ALA A 391 6.60 -16.93 17.21
CA ALA A 391 7.39 -18.12 16.90
C ALA A 391 6.83 -18.86 15.66
N LYS A 392 5.52 -19.06 15.61
CA LYS A 392 4.86 -19.70 14.46
C LYS A 392 5.02 -18.90 13.17
N LEU A 393 5.02 -17.57 13.22
CA LEU A 393 5.26 -16.71 12.06
C LEU A 393 6.70 -16.86 11.53
N ILE A 394 7.70 -16.90 12.43
CA ILE A 394 9.09 -17.13 12.04
C ILE A 394 9.24 -18.49 11.34
N ILE A 395 8.69 -19.55 11.95
CA ILE A 395 8.75 -20.90 11.38
C ILE A 395 8.04 -20.95 10.02
N ALA A 396 6.88 -20.32 9.92
CA ALA A 396 6.10 -20.29 8.68
C ALA A 396 6.77 -19.48 7.56
N SER A 397 7.62 -18.50 7.89
CA SER A 397 8.38 -17.73 6.90
C SER A 397 9.45 -18.56 6.19
N ASN A 398 9.81 -19.72 6.76
CA ASN A 398 10.76 -20.70 6.23
C ASN A 398 12.05 -20.05 5.67
N PRO A 399 12.80 -19.29 6.47
CA PRO A 399 14.03 -18.63 6.04
C PRO A 399 15.11 -19.65 5.69
N THR A 400 16.15 -19.25 4.97
CA THR A 400 17.30 -20.10 4.67
C THR A 400 18.01 -20.55 5.96
N VAL A 401 18.12 -19.65 6.93
CA VAL A 401 18.59 -19.98 8.28
C VAL A 401 17.38 -20.28 9.16
N LYS A 402 17.18 -21.57 9.42
CA LYS A 402 16.04 -22.07 10.19
C LYS A 402 16.28 -21.93 11.69
N VAL A 403 16.17 -20.73 12.20
CA VAL A 403 16.39 -20.38 13.60
C VAL A 403 15.23 -19.57 14.13
N PHE A 404 14.75 -19.86 15.33
CA PHE A 404 13.84 -19.01 16.08
C PHE A 404 14.39 -18.70 17.47
N ARG A 405 13.98 -17.57 18.03
CA ARG A 405 14.40 -17.10 19.35
C ARG A 405 13.18 -16.76 20.20
N ILE A 406 13.17 -17.19 21.44
CA ILE A 406 12.11 -16.84 22.40
C ILE A 406 12.76 -16.30 23.66
N ALA A 407 12.60 -15.02 23.93
CA ALA A 407 12.90 -14.44 25.22
C ALA A 407 11.78 -14.73 26.22
N ARG A 408 12.12 -14.95 27.48
CA ARG A 408 11.16 -15.21 28.56
C ARG A 408 10.27 -16.43 28.29
N GLY A 409 10.88 -17.55 27.87
CA GLY A 409 10.17 -18.79 27.58
C GLY A 409 9.35 -19.35 28.74
N GLU A 410 9.72 -19.01 29.99
CA GLU A 410 8.94 -19.34 31.18
C GLU A 410 7.54 -18.71 31.18
N SER A 411 7.31 -17.67 30.40
CA SER A 411 5.98 -17.05 30.22
C SER A 411 5.06 -17.87 29.32
N LEU A 412 5.61 -18.79 28.51
CA LEU A 412 4.85 -19.75 27.74
C LEU A 412 4.33 -20.87 28.65
N GLY A 413 3.04 -21.09 28.70
CA GLY A 413 2.51 -22.26 29.35
C GLY A 413 2.99 -23.55 28.64
N GLN A 414 3.18 -24.64 29.37
CA GLN A 414 3.73 -25.91 28.88
C GLN A 414 3.12 -26.39 27.55
N LYS A 415 1.79 -26.29 27.41
CA LYS A 415 1.06 -26.67 26.17
C LYS A 415 1.49 -25.83 24.95
N ARG A 416 1.70 -24.52 25.12
CA ARG A 416 2.13 -23.66 24.01
C ARG A 416 3.58 -23.86 23.66
N LEU A 417 4.42 -24.00 24.67
CA LEU A 417 5.82 -24.34 24.47
C LEU A 417 5.96 -25.61 23.66
N GLN A 418 5.26 -26.71 24.11
CA GLN A 418 5.29 -27.98 23.40
C GLN A 418 4.83 -27.85 21.95
N ALA A 419 3.76 -27.11 21.68
CA ALA A 419 3.27 -26.90 20.30
C ALA A 419 4.30 -26.16 19.40
N ILE A 420 5.11 -25.27 19.97
CA ILE A 420 6.20 -24.60 19.23
C ILE A 420 7.35 -25.58 18.98
N LEU A 421 7.71 -26.37 19.98
CA LEU A 421 8.77 -27.38 19.89
C LEU A 421 8.45 -28.46 18.84
N ASP A 422 7.21 -28.97 18.86
CA ASP A 422 6.73 -29.95 17.89
C ASP A 422 6.76 -29.38 16.45
N LEU A 423 6.33 -28.13 16.30
CA LEU A 423 6.36 -27.46 15.02
C LEU A 423 7.79 -27.19 14.54
N ALA A 424 8.66 -26.74 15.42
CA ALA A 424 10.07 -26.50 15.12
C ALA A 424 10.77 -27.79 14.68
N LYS A 425 10.56 -28.87 15.39
CA LYS A 425 11.09 -30.21 15.05
C LYS A 425 10.60 -30.69 13.69
N LYS A 426 9.28 -30.56 13.43
CA LYS A 426 8.65 -30.93 12.15
C LYS A 426 9.24 -30.17 10.96
N GLU A 427 9.46 -28.89 11.13
CA GLU A 427 9.95 -28.00 10.05
C GLU A 427 11.48 -27.87 10.01
N GLY A 428 12.20 -28.56 10.93
CA GLY A 428 13.66 -28.58 11.00
C GLY A 428 14.26 -27.25 11.47
N PHE A 429 13.60 -26.58 12.44
CA PHE A 429 14.08 -25.35 13.03
C PHE A 429 14.87 -25.58 14.31
N GLN A 430 16.02 -24.91 14.40
CA GLN A 430 16.79 -24.77 15.62
C GLN A 430 16.17 -23.68 16.50
N GLY A 431 16.06 -23.93 17.79
CA GLY A 431 15.48 -23.00 18.75
C GLY A 431 16.45 -22.52 19.82
N PHE A 432 16.34 -21.25 20.21
CA PHE A 432 17.02 -20.68 21.37
C PHE A 432 15.98 -20.05 22.29
N ILE A 433 15.75 -20.66 23.44
CA ILE A 433 14.71 -20.30 24.39
C ILE A 433 15.34 -19.88 25.72
N GLU A 434 15.16 -18.61 26.08
CA GLU A 434 15.55 -18.10 27.38
C GLU A 434 14.56 -18.56 28.45
N SER A 435 15.05 -19.10 29.56
CA SER A 435 14.22 -19.45 30.71
C SER A 435 14.91 -19.07 32.01
N VAL A 436 14.14 -18.55 32.96
CA VAL A 436 14.65 -18.17 34.27
C VAL A 436 14.58 -19.40 35.20
N VAL A 437 15.73 -19.80 35.74
CA VAL A 437 15.82 -20.80 36.79
C VAL A 437 16.37 -20.12 38.04
N ARG A 438 15.50 -19.88 39.02
CA ARG A 438 15.87 -19.16 40.25
C ARG A 438 16.89 -19.95 41.06
N GLY A 439 17.95 -19.23 41.52
CA GLY A 439 19.04 -19.82 42.31
C GLY A 439 20.15 -20.47 41.48
N GLN A 440 20.00 -20.57 40.16
CA GLN A 440 21.06 -21.04 39.27
C GLN A 440 22.06 -19.90 39.00
N GLN A 441 23.27 -20.04 39.54
CA GLN A 441 24.30 -18.98 39.49
C GLN A 441 25.04 -18.89 38.17
N ASP A 442 25.01 -19.95 37.37
CA ASP A 442 25.68 -20.01 36.07
C ASP A 442 24.69 -19.94 34.91
N LEU A 443 25.12 -19.30 33.83
CA LEU A 443 24.42 -19.38 32.56
C LEU A 443 24.69 -20.73 31.92
N ILE A 444 23.66 -21.54 31.78
CA ILE A 444 23.76 -22.90 31.22
C ILE A 444 22.98 -22.95 29.92
N ILE A 445 23.49 -23.68 28.95
CA ILE A 445 22.79 -24.06 27.72
C ILE A 445 22.51 -25.56 27.78
N GLU A 446 21.25 -25.90 27.70
CA GLU A 446 20.78 -27.28 27.73
C GLU A 446 20.03 -27.59 26.44
N GLU A 447 20.41 -28.68 25.80
CA GLU A 447 19.61 -29.20 24.69
C GLU A 447 18.27 -29.70 25.20
N TYR A 448 17.20 -29.36 24.49
CA TYR A 448 15.87 -29.91 24.78
C TYR A 448 15.83 -31.40 24.42
N THR A 449 15.72 -32.22 25.41
CA THR A 449 15.43 -33.67 25.27
C THR A 449 13.98 -33.91 25.66
N GLU A 450 13.19 -34.54 24.78
CA GLU A 450 11.86 -35.01 25.16
C GLU A 450 12.04 -36.00 26.33
N ASN A 451 11.57 -35.63 27.53
CA ASN A 451 11.44 -36.61 28.58
C ASN A 451 10.38 -37.62 28.13
N GLU A 452 10.77 -38.89 28.01
CA GLU A 452 9.90 -40.04 27.79
C GLU A 452 8.73 -40.15 28.78
#